data_8f992ffc5c952a1e3d88bbd4c605f879
#
_entry.id   8f992ffc5c952a1e3d88bbd4c605f879
#
_cell.length_a   1.000
_cell.length_b   1.000
_cell.length_c   1.000
_cell.angle_alpha   90.00
_cell.angle_beta   90.00
_cell.angle_gamma   90.00
#
_symmetry.space_group_name_H-M   'P 1'
#
loop_
_entity.id
_entity.type
_entity.pdbx_description
1 polymer ?
#
loop_
_entity_poly.entity_id
_entity_poly.type
_entity_poly.pdbx_seq_one_letter_code
_entity_poly.pdbx_strand_id
1 'polypeptide(L)'
;PKGVVRFYENDKSGKVQFLGESSLKQLAAGDNAELKIGQSFDIAVKGKVTGVKSIAKNISEADAEIKFNNAKDKAETVVFEQGFNSNWEVVGESLKHEKKNASTAVWKVSVPAKGQVVLTYKVRLTGDNN
;
A
#
# COMPACT_ATOMS: atom_id res chain seq x y z
N PRO A 1 12.32 8.60 -7.11
CA PRO A 1 11.28 8.10 -6.23
C PRO A 1 11.51 6.66 -5.85
N LYS A 2 11.04 6.30 -4.69
CA LYS A 2 11.25 4.96 -4.15
C LYS A 2 10.22 3.95 -4.61
N GLY A 3 9.16 4.43 -5.24
CA GLY A 3 8.10 3.57 -5.70
C GLY A 3 6.78 4.31 -5.70
N VAL A 4 5.77 3.67 -6.21
CA VAL A 4 4.43 4.26 -6.28
C VAL A 4 3.44 3.32 -5.63
N VAL A 5 2.37 3.91 -5.13
CA VAL A 5 1.27 3.20 -4.49
C VAL A 5 0.02 3.44 -5.32
N ARG A 6 -0.68 2.37 -5.62
CA ARG A 6 -1.93 2.43 -6.36
C ARG A 6 -2.95 1.56 -5.67
N PHE A 7 -4.22 1.91 -5.81
CA PHE A 7 -5.24 0.98 -5.40
C PHE A 7 -6.39 1.01 -6.40
N TYR A 8 -7.10 -0.10 -6.43
CA TYR A 8 -8.23 -0.32 -7.32
C TYR A 8 -9.37 -0.89 -6.52
N GLU A 9 -10.57 -0.63 -6.98
CA GLU A 9 -11.77 -1.19 -6.41
C GLU A 9 -12.42 -2.08 -7.47
N ASN A 10 -12.82 -3.28 -7.09
CA ASN A 10 -13.58 -4.15 -7.98
C ASN A 10 -15.05 -3.85 -7.78
N ASP A 11 -15.74 -3.53 -8.87
CA ASP A 11 -17.17 -3.36 -8.79
C ASP A 11 -17.89 -4.70 -9.05
N LYS A 12 -19.21 -4.67 -9.00
CA LYS A 12 -20.00 -5.90 -9.13
C LYS A 12 -19.84 -6.59 -10.47
N SER A 13 -19.46 -5.87 -11.49
CA SER A 13 -19.28 -6.45 -12.82
C SER A 13 -17.86 -6.98 -13.03
N GLY A 14 -17.02 -6.91 -12.00
CA GLY A 14 -15.67 -7.38 -12.08
C GLY A 14 -14.68 -6.39 -12.66
N LYS A 15 -15.10 -5.18 -12.93
CA LYS A 15 -14.21 -4.14 -13.41
C LYS A 15 -13.30 -3.69 -12.29
N VAL A 16 -12.07 -3.38 -12.65
CA VAL A 16 -11.10 -2.80 -11.73
C VAL A 16 -10.95 -1.34 -12.08
N GLN A 17 -11.23 -0.46 -11.13
CA GLN A 17 -11.10 0.98 -11.34
C GLN A 17 -9.84 1.48 -10.66
N PHE A 18 -9.08 2.28 -11.39
CA PHE A 18 -7.93 2.96 -10.82
C PHE A 18 -8.44 4.17 -10.05
N LEU A 19 -8.14 4.22 -8.75
CA LEU A 19 -8.67 5.26 -7.88
C LEU A 19 -7.65 6.29 -7.46
N GLY A 20 -6.38 5.95 -7.46
CA GLY A 20 -5.38 6.91 -7.05
C GLY A 20 -3.97 6.35 -7.06
N GLU A 21 -3.02 7.23 -6.93
CA GLU A 21 -1.61 6.87 -6.95
C GLU A 21 -0.84 7.88 -6.12
N SER A 22 0.15 7.39 -5.37
CA SER A 22 0.99 8.25 -4.55
C SER A 22 2.37 7.63 -4.43
N SER A 23 3.39 8.42 -4.25
CA SER A 23 4.74 7.89 -4.13
C SER A 23 5.04 7.46 -2.71
N LEU A 24 5.79 6.38 -2.59
CA LEU A 24 6.25 5.91 -1.29
C LEU A 24 7.10 6.98 -0.59
N LYS A 25 7.83 7.75 -1.36
CA LYS A 25 8.65 8.82 -0.83
C LYS A 25 7.80 9.88 -0.14
N GLN A 26 6.62 10.18 -0.68
CA GLN A 26 5.70 11.13 -0.04
C GLN A 26 5.19 10.58 1.28
N LEU A 27 4.92 9.29 1.34
CA LEU A 27 4.51 8.66 2.59
C LEU A 27 5.63 8.74 3.61
N ALA A 28 6.86 8.46 3.19
CA ALA A 28 8.02 8.47 4.10
C ALA A 28 8.32 9.88 4.61
N ALA A 29 8.04 10.91 3.82
CA ALA A 29 8.33 12.29 4.21
C ALA A 29 7.29 12.87 5.17
N GLY A 30 6.25 12.13 5.49
CA GLY A 30 5.12 12.66 6.22
C GLY A 30 5.23 12.67 7.74
N ASP A 31 6.40 12.41 8.31
CA ASP A 31 6.60 12.43 9.77
C ASP A 31 5.54 11.64 10.52
N ASN A 32 5.22 10.45 10.02
CA ASN A 32 4.18 9.58 10.57
C ASN A 32 2.77 10.14 10.39
N ALA A 33 2.61 11.20 9.61
CA ALA A 33 1.29 11.72 9.30
C ALA A 33 0.59 10.80 8.30
N GLU A 34 -0.71 10.67 8.45
CA GLU A 34 -1.50 9.96 7.46
C GLU A 34 -1.59 10.75 6.18
N LEU A 35 -1.40 10.06 5.06
CA LEU A 35 -1.55 10.64 3.76
C LEU A 35 -2.75 9.98 3.07
N LYS A 36 -3.66 10.81 2.54
CA LYS A 36 -4.77 10.28 1.78
C LYS A 36 -4.25 9.74 0.45
N ILE A 37 -4.34 8.41 0.27
CA ILE A 37 -3.87 7.79 -0.95
C ILE A 37 -4.91 7.96 -2.06
N GLY A 38 -6.19 7.86 -1.71
CA GLY A 38 -7.23 8.08 -2.68
C GLY A 38 -8.60 7.84 -2.09
N GLN A 39 -9.60 8.09 -2.93
CA GLN A 39 -10.98 7.90 -2.52
C GLN A 39 -11.83 7.71 -3.76
N SER A 40 -12.79 6.81 -3.69
CA SER A 40 -13.78 6.61 -4.75
C SER A 40 -15.09 6.25 -4.10
N PHE A 41 -16.15 6.98 -4.42
CA PHE A 41 -17.46 6.77 -3.80
C PHE A 41 -17.28 6.69 -2.28
N ASP A 42 -17.56 5.51 -1.72
CA ASP A 42 -17.56 5.30 -0.29
C ASP A 42 -16.32 4.56 0.21
N ILE A 43 -15.30 4.39 -0.65
CA ILE A 43 -14.04 3.75 -0.26
C ILE A 43 -12.98 4.82 -0.11
N ALA A 44 -12.34 4.87 1.05
CA ALA A 44 -11.24 5.79 1.31
C ALA A 44 -10.02 4.99 1.74
N VAL A 45 -8.85 5.36 1.22
CA VAL A 45 -7.59 4.70 1.53
C VAL A 45 -6.61 5.74 2.02
N LYS A 46 -6.07 5.51 3.21
CA LYS A 46 -5.07 6.39 3.81
C LYS A 46 -3.86 5.56 4.19
N GLY A 47 -2.69 6.16 4.13
CA GLY A 47 -1.46 5.46 4.48
C GLY A 47 -0.49 6.33 5.23
N LYS A 48 0.39 5.67 5.96
CA LYS A 48 1.52 6.34 6.58
C LYS A 48 2.68 5.36 6.69
N VAL A 49 3.88 5.91 6.79
CA VAL A 49 5.07 5.14 7.10
C VAL A 49 5.33 5.30 8.58
N THR A 50 5.28 4.20 9.32
CA THR A 50 5.41 4.23 10.77
C THR A 50 6.85 4.14 11.23
N GLY A 51 7.76 3.74 10.35
CA GLY A 51 9.17 3.69 10.69
C GLY A 51 10.01 3.42 9.46
N VAL A 52 11.22 3.97 9.47
CA VAL A 52 12.23 3.69 8.45
C VAL A 52 13.54 3.45 9.19
N LYS A 53 14.21 2.36 8.85
CA LYS A 53 15.42 1.97 9.54
C LYS A 53 16.49 1.62 8.52
N SER A 54 17.68 2.17 8.70
CA SER A 54 18.83 1.78 7.89
C SER A 54 19.44 0.54 8.51
N ILE A 55 19.48 -0.55 7.74
CA ILE A 55 20.01 -1.82 8.23
C ILE A 55 21.50 -1.92 7.92
N ALA A 56 21.87 -1.49 6.72
CA ALA A 56 23.25 -1.52 6.25
C ALA A 56 23.37 -0.52 5.12
N LYS A 57 24.57 -0.40 4.56
CA LYS A 57 24.75 0.45 3.38
C LYS A 57 23.82 -0.04 2.26
N ASN A 58 23.00 0.84 1.75
CA ASN A 58 22.05 0.58 0.66
C ASN A 58 20.95 -0.40 1.02
N ILE A 59 20.78 -0.73 2.30
CA ILE A 59 19.71 -1.61 2.75
C ILE A 59 18.92 -0.90 3.83
N SER A 60 17.63 -0.74 3.62
CA SER A 60 16.75 -0.12 4.60
C SER A 60 15.47 -0.93 4.73
N GLU A 61 14.78 -0.72 5.83
CA GLU A 61 13.45 -1.31 6.05
C GLU A 61 12.47 -0.21 6.36
N ALA A 62 11.29 -0.32 5.79
CA ALA A 62 10.22 0.63 6.03
C ALA A 62 8.98 -0.12 6.49
N ASP A 63 8.33 0.44 7.49
CA ASP A 63 7.05 -0.08 7.99
C ASP A 63 5.95 0.85 7.50
N ALA A 64 4.92 0.26 6.91
CA ALA A 64 3.79 1.02 6.39
C ALA A 64 2.49 0.52 7.00
N GLU A 65 1.55 1.43 7.12
CA GLU A 65 0.22 1.13 7.62
C GLU A 65 -0.78 1.77 6.67
N ILE A 66 -1.65 0.94 6.09
CA ILE A 66 -2.63 1.38 5.10
C ILE A 66 -4.02 1.09 5.65
N LYS A 67 -4.84 2.12 5.76
CA LYS A 67 -6.22 1.98 6.25
C LYS A 67 -7.20 2.04 5.09
N PHE A 68 -8.10 1.08 5.06
CA PHE A 68 -9.14 0.97 4.05
C PHE A 68 -10.48 1.12 4.74
N ASN A 69 -11.22 2.14 4.37
CA ASN A 69 -12.51 2.45 4.97
C ASN A 69 -13.61 2.24 3.94
N ASN A 70 -14.61 1.47 4.30
CA ASN A 70 -15.74 1.19 3.42
C ASN A 70 -17.03 1.69 4.05
N ALA A 71 -17.63 2.74 3.47
CA ALA A 71 -18.88 3.30 3.96
C ALA A 71 -20.10 2.67 3.29
N LYS A 72 -19.88 1.73 2.36
CA LYS A 72 -21.00 1.06 1.66
C LYS A 72 -21.70 0.06 2.56
N ASP A 73 -22.90 -0.30 2.17
CA ASP A 73 -23.72 -1.30 2.87
C ASP A 73 -23.32 -2.73 2.58
N LYS A 74 -22.30 -2.93 1.77
CA LYS A 74 -21.82 -4.28 1.44
C LYS A 74 -20.32 -4.30 1.38
N ALA A 75 -19.75 -5.49 1.56
CA ALA A 75 -18.31 -5.68 1.53
C ALA A 75 -17.76 -5.39 0.13
N GLU A 76 -16.55 -4.89 0.10
CA GLU A 76 -15.82 -4.61 -1.14
C GLU A 76 -14.41 -5.19 -1.06
N THR A 77 -13.89 -5.63 -2.20
CA THR A 77 -12.49 -6.02 -2.29
C THR A 77 -11.72 -4.90 -2.94
N VAL A 78 -10.69 -4.44 -2.25
CA VAL A 78 -9.81 -3.38 -2.76
C VAL A 78 -8.48 -4.03 -3.12
N VAL A 79 -8.02 -3.78 -4.33
CA VAL A 79 -6.70 -4.26 -4.79
C VAL A 79 -5.71 -3.13 -4.60
N PHE A 80 -4.74 -3.36 -3.73
CA PHE A 80 -3.75 -2.36 -3.38
C PHE A 80 -2.39 -2.79 -3.95
N GLU A 81 -1.79 -1.94 -4.78
CA GLU A 81 -0.52 -2.23 -5.43
C GLU A 81 0.56 -1.28 -4.94
N GLN A 82 1.70 -1.84 -4.61
CA GLN A 82 2.86 -1.08 -4.20
C GLN A 82 4.00 -1.41 -5.17
N GLY A 83 4.42 -0.38 -5.92
CA GLY A 83 5.55 -0.53 -6.84
C GLY A 83 6.85 -0.08 -6.21
N PHE A 84 7.97 -0.64 -6.67
CA PHE A 84 9.29 -0.35 -6.13
C PHE A 84 10.27 -0.10 -7.28
N ASN A 85 11.22 0.80 -7.02
CA ASN A 85 12.31 1.08 -7.98
C ASN A 85 13.59 0.33 -7.64
N SER A 86 13.65 -0.30 -6.49
CA SER A 86 14.83 -1.05 -6.08
C SER A 86 14.44 -2.47 -5.78
N ASN A 87 15.41 -3.32 -5.48
CA ASN A 87 15.11 -4.67 -5.04
C ASN A 87 14.35 -4.61 -3.72
N TRP A 88 13.37 -5.46 -3.57
CA TRP A 88 12.49 -5.41 -2.43
C TRP A 88 12.11 -6.79 -1.95
N GLU A 89 11.81 -6.86 -0.67
CA GLU A 89 11.33 -8.08 -0.05
C GLU A 89 10.38 -7.69 1.07
N VAL A 90 9.19 -8.28 1.08
CA VAL A 90 8.26 -8.09 2.20
C VAL A 90 8.69 -9.05 3.29
N VAL A 91 9.13 -8.50 4.43
CA VAL A 91 9.66 -9.29 5.53
C VAL A 91 8.66 -9.43 6.68
N GLY A 92 7.53 -8.74 6.61
CA GLY A 92 6.44 -8.87 7.58
C GLY A 92 5.18 -8.28 6.98
N GLU A 93 4.05 -8.87 7.28
CA GLU A 93 2.79 -8.37 6.73
C GLU A 93 1.61 -8.96 7.49
N SER A 94 0.54 -8.18 7.57
CA SER A 94 -0.68 -8.64 8.21
C SER A 94 -1.60 -9.41 7.26
N LEU A 95 -1.43 -9.21 5.95
CA LEU A 95 -2.12 -9.98 4.91
C LEU A 95 -1.07 -10.40 3.90
N LYS A 96 -1.27 -11.56 3.27
CA LYS A 96 -0.28 -12.08 2.35
C LYS A 96 -0.36 -11.36 1.01
N HIS A 97 0.80 -10.94 0.51
CA HIS A 97 0.89 -10.29 -0.80
C HIS A 97 1.09 -11.30 -1.91
N GLU A 98 0.84 -10.84 -3.13
CA GLU A 98 1.19 -11.55 -4.36
C GLU A 98 2.13 -10.65 -5.14
N LYS A 99 2.99 -11.24 -5.96
CA LYS A 99 3.80 -10.46 -6.88
C LYS A 99 3.08 -10.33 -8.20
N LYS A 100 2.79 -9.11 -8.60
CA LYS A 100 2.23 -8.85 -9.92
C LYS A 100 3.30 -8.99 -10.99
N ASN A 101 4.50 -8.51 -10.67
CA ASN A 101 5.70 -8.61 -11.51
C ASN A 101 6.90 -8.37 -10.62
N ALA A 102 8.09 -8.24 -11.22
CA ALA A 102 9.33 -8.13 -10.46
C ALA A 102 9.40 -6.88 -9.58
N SER A 103 8.61 -5.86 -9.86
CA SER A 103 8.69 -4.60 -9.15
C SER A 103 7.43 -4.23 -8.37
N THR A 104 6.42 -5.11 -8.32
CA THR A 104 5.13 -4.73 -7.74
C THR A 104 4.57 -5.82 -6.85
N ALA A 105 4.26 -5.44 -5.61
CA ALA A 105 3.52 -6.27 -4.66
C ALA A 105 2.05 -5.89 -4.70
N VAL A 106 1.18 -6.88 -4.56
CA VAL A 106 -0.27 -6.67 -4.60
C VAL A 106 -0.89 -7.31 -3.37
N TRP A 107 -1.75 -6.55 -2.70
CA TRP A 107 -2.60 -7.08 -1.63
C TRP A 107 -4.06 -6.94 -2.04
N LYS A 108 -4.81 -8.02 -1.92
CA LYS A 108 -6.25 -8.00 -2.10
C LYS A 108 -6.89 -7.92 -0.73
N VAL A 109 -7.56 -6.82 -0.47
CA VAL A 109 -8.06 -6.50 0.87
C VAL A 109 -9.58 -6.52 0.85
N SER A 110 -10.16 -7.44 1.60
CA SER A 110 -11.61 -7.52 1.74
C SER A 110 -12.02 -6.61 2.90
N VAL A 111 -12.82 -5.60 2.60
CA VAL A 111 -13.25 -4.61 3.58
C VAL A 111 -14.74 -4.81 3.82
N PRO A 112 -15.16 -5.12 5.06
CA PRO A 112 -16.57 -5.39 5.32
C PRO A 112 -17.42 -4.14 5.16
N ALA A 113 -18.71 -4.36 4.99
CA ALA A 113 -19.70 -3.28 4.90
C ALA A 113 -19.60 -2.39 6.13
N LYS A 114 -19.58 -1.07 5.92
CA LYS A 114 -19.49 -0.09 7.00
C LYS A 114 -18.29 -0.33 7.91
N GLY A 115 -17.21 -0.87 7.34
CA GLY A 115 -16.08 -1.31 8.14
C GLY A 115 -14.75 -0.76 7.67
N GLN A 116 -13.72 -1.13 8.41
CA GLN A 116 -12.36 -0.68 8.18
C GLN A 116 -11.41 -1.86 8.32
N VAL A 117 -10.40 -1.89 7.46
CA VAL A 117 -9.31 -2.86 7.55
C VAL A 117 -8.00 -2.10 7.54
N VAL A 118 -7.06 -2.53 8.35
CA VAL A 118 -5.73 -1.95 8.39
C VAL A 118 -4.74 -3.00 7.90
N LEU A 119 -4.01 -2.67 6.84
CA LEU A 119 -2.94 -3.50 6.32
C LEU A 119 -1.63 -2.93 6.84
N THR A 120 -0.82 -3.76 7.49
CA THR A 120 0.52 -3.38 7.89
C THR A 120 1.52 -4.26 7.18
N TYR A 121 2.64 -3.68 6.76
CA TYR A 121 3.72 -4.47 6.19
C TYR A 121 5.05 -3.80 6.42
N LYS A 122 6.09 -4.63 6.45
CA LYS A 122 7.46 -4.18 6.52
C LYS A 122 8.16 -4.66 5.26
N VAL A 123 8.80 -3.77 4.56
CA VAL A 123 9.51 -4.09 3.33
C VAL A 123 10.98 -3.73 3.49
N ARG A 124 11.84 -4.64 3.03
CA ARG A 124 13.29 -4.39 2.96
C ARG A 124 13.62 -3.97 1.55
N LEU A 125 14.32 -2.85 1.44
CA LEU A 125 14.70 -2.27 0.16
C LEU A 125 16.22 -2.29 0.05
N THR A 126 16.70 -2.84 -1.06
CA THR A 126 18.12 -2.86 -1.35
C THR A 126 18.34 -1.98 -2.56
N GLY A 127 18.87 -0.79 -2.32
CA GLY A 127 19.04 0.18 -3.37
C GLY A 127 20.36 0.04 -4.07
N ASP A 128 20.44 0.67 -5.24
CA ASP A 128 21.70 0.82 -5.93
C ASP A 128 22.55 1.88 -5.25
N ASN A 129 23.82 1.88 -5.56
CA ASN A 129 24.74 2.88 -5.03
C ASN A 129 24.65 4.21 -5.75
N ASN A 130 23.64 4.44 -6.46
CA ASN A 130 23.50 5.69 -7.23
C ASN A 130 22.98 6.82 -6.41
#